data_7b288ec5f23a95d3688c4e62098ba76b
#
_entry.id   7b288ec5f23a95d3688c4e62098ba76b
#
_cell.length_a   1.000
_cell.length_b   1.000
_cell.length_c   1.000
_cell.angle_alpha   90.00
_cell.angle_beta   90.00
_cell.angle_gamma   90.00
#
_symmetry.space_group_name_H-M   'P 1'
#
loop_
_entity.id
_entity.type
_entity.pdbx_description
1 polymer ?
#
loop_
_entity_poly.entity_id
_entity_poly.type
_entity_poly.pdbx_seq_one_letter_code
_entity_poly.pdbx_strand_id
1 'polypeptide(L)'
;SHTELHHLRAFVRQCSVSEMVRWLYDFHESLPENVVCYYYMEANFMQDMILDEFTAEGNIRGYQLPIAPDTRKKPDKFARIEAISPLWERGFVFYSETQRDDPDMKAGIEQTLSFEKGTRAHDDGPDADEGAIYKLQKQVRQEQFVPSFGRRTNAKNSW
;
A
#
# COMPACT_ATOMS: atom_id res chain seq x y z
N SER A 1 6.15 20.24 -4.58
CA SER A 1 6.54 19.19 -5.52
C SER A 1 5.57 18.01 -5.37
N HIS A 2 5.00 17.57 -6.47
CA HIS A 2 4.14 16.41 -6.47
C HIS A 2 5.02 15.17 -6.55
N THR A 3 4.78 14.21 -5.65
CA THR A 3 5.48 12.93 -5.68
C THR A 3 4.80 12.05 -6.72
N GLU A 4 5.57 11.59 -7.70
CA GLU A 4 5.12 10.58 -8.65
C GLU A 4 4.87 9.26 -7.94
N LEU A 5 3.79 8.59 -8.31
CA LEU A 5 3.40 7.28 -7.78
C LEU A 5 3.59 6.22 -8.85
N HIS A 6 4.30 5.18 -8.53
CA HIS A 6 4.57 4.08 -9.46
C HIS A 6 3.88 2.80 -8.99
N HIS A 7 2.96 2.31 -9.81
CA HIS A 7 2.27 1.04 -9.59
C HIS A 7 3.12 -0.08 -10.21
N LEU A 8 3.80 -0.84 -9.38
CA LEU A 8 4.81 -1.79 -9.83
C LEU A 8 4.25 -3.20 -10.06
N ARG A 9 3.34 -3.65 -9.23
CA ARG A 9 2.74 -4.99 -9.26
C ARG A 9 1.31 -4.96 -8.76
N ALA A 10 0.50 -5.87 -9.26
CA ALA A 10 -0.85 -6.10 -8.79
C ALA A 10 -1.11 -7.60 -8.64
N PHE A 11 -1.95 -7.96 -7.67
CA PHE A 11 -2.51 -9.28 -7.50
C PHE A 11 -4.02 -9.13 -7.34
N VAL A 12 -4.74 -9.33 -8.42
CA VAL A 12 -6.19 -9.13 -8.50
C VAL A 12 -6.82 -10.35 -9.14
N ARG A 13 -7.16 -11.33 -8.33
CA ARG A 13 -7.77 -12.59 -8.78
C ARG A 13 -8.49 -13.29 -7.63
N GLN A 14 -9.41 -14.18 -7.99
CA GLN A 14 -9.95 -15.16 -7.05
C GLN A 14 -8.95 -16.30 -6.86
N CYS A 15 -8.55 -16.54 -5.63
CA CYS A 15 -7.59 -17.59 -5.30
C CYS A 15 -7.73 -18.03 -3.85
N SER A 16 -7.01 -19.08 -3.47
CA SER A 16 -6.88 -19.46 -2.07
C SER A 16 -6.01 -18.48 -1.28
N VAL A 17 -6.19 -18.41 0.04
CA VAL A 17 -5.31 -17.65 0.93
C VAL A 17 -3.85 -18.09 0.79
N SER A 18 -3.62 -19.38 0.71
CA SER A 18 -2.29 -19.98 0.54
C SER A 18 -1.60 -19.48 -0.74
N GLU A 19 -2.32 -19.38 -1.87
CA GLU A 19 -1.77 -18.85 -3.12
C GLU A 19 -1.42 -17.36 -2.99
N MET A 20 -2.28 -16.55 -2.39
CA MET A 20 -2.02 -15.14 -2.13
C MET A 20 -0.77 -14.96 -1.26
N VAL A 21 -0.64 -15.73 -0.20
CA VAL A 21 0.50 -15.65 0.72
C VAL A 21 1.80 -15.99 0.01
N ARG A 22 1.83 -17.07 -0.77
CA ARG A 22 3.00 -17.44 -1.57
C ARG A 22 3.39 -16.36 -2.57
N TRP A 23 2.41 -15.78 -3.25
CA TRP A 23 2.67 -14.68 -4.18
C TRP A 23 3.33 -13.49 -3.48
N LEU A 24 2.86 -13.15 -2.28
CA LEU A 24 3.41 -12.02 -1.52
C LEU A 24 4.85 -12.26 -1.08
N TYR A 25 5.18 -13.48 -0.64
CA TYR A 25 6.56 -13.87 -0.35
C TYR A 25 7.45 -13.85 -1.60
N ASP A 26 6.97 -14.37 -2.73
CA ASP A 26 7.69 -14.33 -4.01
C ASP A 26 7.95 -12.88 -4.45
N PHE A 27 6.95 -12.02 -4.30
CA PHE A 27 7.10 -10.59 -4.58
C PHE A 27 8.17 -9.95 -3.70
N HIS A 28 8.11 -10.20 -2.39
CA HIS A 28 9.10 -9.67 -1.46
C HIS A 28 10.54 -10.08 -1.83
N GLU A 29 10.72 -11.35 -2.15
CA GLU A 29 12.03 -11.89 -2.56
C GLU A 29 12.52 -11.35 -3.91
N SER A 30 11.62 -10.85 -4.74
CA SER A 30 11.95 -10.22 -6.03
C SER A 30 12.41 -8.77 -5.91
N LEU A 31 12.21 -8.13 -4.75
CA LEU A 31 12.59 -6.75 -4.55
C LEU A 31 14.12 -6.59 -4.42
N PRO A 32 14.70 -5.52 -4.96
CA PRO A 32 16.09 -5.18 -4.71
C PRO A 32 16.37 -4.97 -3.21
N GLU A 33 17.56 -5.33 -2.75
CA GLU A 33 17.95 -5.23 -1.33
C GLU A 33 17.84 -3.82 -0.73
N ASN A 34 17.97 -2.80 -1.56
CA ASN A 34 17.90 -1.40 -1.14
C ASN A 34 16.46 -0.83 -1.12
N VAL A 35 15.45 -1.65 -1.41
CA VAL A 35 14.04 -1.25 -1.39
C VAL A 35 13.43 -1.60 -0.04
N VAL A 36 12.91 -0.60 0.65
CA VAL A 36 12.12 -0.79 1.86
C VAL A 36 10.66 -0.96 1.47
N CYS A 37 10.07 -2.08 1.86
CA CYS A 37 8.68 -2.39 1.59
C CYS A 37 7.88 -2.47 2.90
N TYR A 38 6.74 -1.79 2.93
CA TYR A 38 5.80 -1.82 4.05
C TYR A 38 4.55 -2.58 3.63
N TYR A 39 4.11 -3.53 4.47
CA TYR A 39 2.96 -4.37 4.22
C TYR A 39 1.83 -4.03 5.17
N TYR A 40 0.65 -3.78 4.62
CA TYR A 40 -0.56 -3.52 5.39
C TYR A 40 -1.69 -4.43 4.94
N MET A 41 -2.46 -4.88 5.91
CA MET A 41 -3.68 -5.65 5.69
C MET A 41 -4.80 -5.05 6.53
N GLU A 42 -6.01 -5.05 6.00
CA GLU A 42 -7.17 -4.64 6.80
C GLU A 42 -7.26 -5.48 8.08
N ALA A 43 -7.44 -4.80 9.23
CA ALA A 43 -7.42 -5.46 10.52
C ALA A 43 -8.48 -6.57 10.67
N ASN A 44 -9.64 -6.40 10.03
CA ASN A 44 -10.72 -7.40 10.02
C ASN A 44 -10.40 -8.64 9.16
N PHE A 45 -9.42 -8.57 8.26
CA PHE A 45 -8.91 -9.72 7.52
C PHE A 45 -7.80 -10.48 8.25
N MET A 46 -7.21 -9.90 9.29
CA MET A 46 -6.14 -10.52 10.08
C MET A 46 -6.72 -11.53 11.09
N GLN A 47 -7.47 -12.50 10.58
CA GLN A 47 -8.01 -13.60 11.35
C GLN A 47 -6.97 -14.71 11.52
N ASP A 48 -7.12 -15.53 12.54
CA ASP A 48 -6.17 -16.60 12.90
C ASP A 48 -5.79 -17.49 11.72
N MET A 49 -6.77 -17.89 10.90
CA MET A 49 -6.51 -18.75 9.72
C MET A 49 -5.59 -18.08 8.70
N ILE A 50 -5.72 -16.78 8.46
CA ILE A 50 -4.85 -16.04 7.53
C ILE A 50 -3.46 -15.85 8.13
N LEU A 51 -3.39 -15.52 9.41
CA LEU A 51 -2.12 -15.39 10.13
C LEU A 51 -1.36 -16.72 10.19
N ASP A 52 -2.05 -17.83 10.35
CA ASP A 52 -1.47 -19.18 10.33
C ASP A 52 -0.85 -19.51 8.96
N GLU A 53 -1.50 -19.13 7.86
CA GLU A 53 -0.93 -19.30 6.51
C GLU A 53 0.34 -18.47 6.30
N PHE A 54 0.36 -17.23 6.77
CA PHE A 54 1.57 -16.39 6.73
C PHE A 54 2.69 -17.01 7.57
N THR A 55 2.39 -17.47 8.77
CA THR A 55 3.36 -18.11 9.66
C THR A 55 3.92 -19.40 9.05
N ALA A 56 3.06 -20.24 8.47
CA ALA A 56 3.46 -21.49 7.83
C ALA A 56 4.42 -21.24 6.66
N GLU A 57 4.09 -20.30 5.77
CA GLU A 57 4.95 -19.97 4.63
C GLU A 57 6.27 -19.34 5.10
N GLY A 58 6.23 -18.48 6.11
CA GLY A 58 7.43 -17.90 6.71
C GLY A 58 8.35 -18.95 7.32
N ASN A 59 7.82 -19.98 7.95
CA ASN A 59 8.59 -21.12 8.46
C ASN A 59 9.28 -21.90 7.34
N ILE A 60 8.61 -22.06 6.20
CA ILE A 60 9.20 -22.71 5.02
C ILE A 60 10.35 -21.87 4.45
N ARG A 61 10.19 -20.55 4.38
CA ARG A 61 11.15 -19.64 3.75
C ARG A 61 12.24 -19.13 4.68
N GLY A 62 12.10 -19.34 5.99
CA GLY A 62 13.08 -18.95 7.00
C GLY A 62 12.97 -17.50 7.50
N TYR A 63 11.88 -16.78 7.18
CA TYR A 63 11.62 -15.44 7.70
C TYR A 63 10.11 -15.14 7.68
N GLN A 64 9.68 -14.18 8.50
CA GLN A 64 8.30 -13.74 8.56
C GLN A 64 8.15 -12.35 7.93
N LEU A 65 7.16 -12.16 7.04
CA LEU A 65 6.83 -10.84 6.52
C LEU A 65 6.23 -9.95 7.61
N PRO A 66 6.72 -8.71 7.76
CA PRO A 66 6.24 -7.78 8.78
C PRO A 66 4.94 -7.11 8.34
N ILE A 67 3.82 -7.83 8.40
CA ILE A 67 2.51 -7.31 8.00
C ILE A 67 1.88 -6.58 9.18
N ALA A 68 1.58 -5.30 8.98
CA ALA A 68 0.91 -4.47 9.97
C ALA A 68 -0.60 -4.38 9.69
N PRO A 69 -1.45 -4.38 10.74
CA PRO A 69 -2.87 -4.14 10.56
C PRO A 69 -3.13 -2.69 10.14
N ASP A 70 -4.00 -2.50 9.16
CA ASP A 70 -4.55 -1.18 8.86
C ASP A 70 -5.75 -0.93 9.77
N THR A 71 -5.55 -0.10 10.78
CA THR A 71 -6.56 0.27 11.78
C THR A 71 -7.17 1.65 11.53
N ARG A 72 -6.87 2.25 10.37
CA ARG A 72 -7.42 3.55 9.99
C ARG A 72 -8.95 3.50 10.00
N LYS A 73 -9.58 4.48 10.64
CA LYS A 73 -11.01 4.73 10.43
C LYS A 73 -11.20 5.20 8.98
N LYS A 74 -11.82 4.35 8.19
CA LYS A 74 -12.06 4.64 6.78
C LYS A 74 -13.40 5.34 6.62
N PRO A 75 -13.44 6.53 6.00
CA PRO A 75 -14.70 7.12 5.53
C PRO A 75 -15.33 6.24 4.44
N ASP A 76 -16.46 6.65 3.91
CA ASP A 76 -17.13 5.95 2.81
C ASP A 76 -16.16 5.58 1.68
N LYS A 77 -16.22 4.34 1.22
CA LYS A 77 -15.31 3.79 0.19
C LYS A 77 -15.33 4.62 -1.08
N PHE A 78 -16.52 4.97 -1.57
CA PHE A 78 -16.62 5.77 -2.79
C PHE A 78 -15.94 7.13 -2.62
N ALA A 79 -16.19 7.83 -1.52
CA ALA A 79 -15.59 9.13 -1.25
C ALA A 79 -14.06 9.06 -1.14
N ARG A 80 -13.53 8.00 -0.52
CA ARG A 80 -12.08 7.79 -0.41
C ARG A 80 -11.41 7.58 -1.75
N ILE A 81 -11.99 6.73 -2.59
CA ILE A 81 -11.43 6.40 -3.91
C ILE A 81 -11.58 7.60 -4.85
N GLU A 82 -12.73 8.28 -4.81
CA GLU A 82 -12.92 9.51 -5.59
C GLU A 82 -11.91 10.60 -5.21
N ALA A 83 -11.56 10.71 -3.93
CA ALA A 83 -10.60 11.71 -3.46
C ALA A 83 -9.18 11.55 -4.04
N ILE A 84 -8.80 10.36 -4.47
CA ILE A 84 -7.49 10.11 -5.10
C ILE A 84 -7.54 10.19 -6.63
N SER A 85 -8.71 10.25 -7.25
CA SER A 85 -8.85 10.31 -8.73
C SER A 85 -8.05 11.44 -9.38
N PRO A 86 -7.89 12.64 -8.76
CA PRO A 86 -7.07 13.70 -9.34
C PRO A 86 -5.62 13.32 -9.62
N LEU A 87 -5.09 12.31 -8.93
CA LEU A 87 -3.72 11.82 -9.17
C LEU A 87 -3.59 11.19 -10.55
N TRP A 88 -4.61 10.43 -10.99
CA TRP A 88 -4.67 9.89 -12.34
C TRP A 88 -4.95 10.96 -13.38
N GLU A 89 -5.92 11.83 -13.13
CA GLU A 89 -6.31 12.91 -14.04
C GLU A 89 -5.15 13.87 -14.35
N ARG A 90 -4.28 14.10 -13.37
CA ARG A 90 -3.10 14.98 -13.51
C ARG A 90 -1.84 14.26 -13.97
N GLY A 91 -1.91 12.96 -14.21
CA GLY A 91 -0.78 12.17 -14.70
C GLY A 91 0.32 11.91 -13.68
N PHE A 92 -0.01 11.80 -12.39
CA PHE A 92 0.95 11.49 -11.34
C PHE A 92 1.09 9.99 -11.03
N VAL A 93 0.24 9.15 -11.61
CA VAL A 93 0.28 7.69 -11.44
C VAL A 93 0.85 7.05 -12.68
N PHE A 94 1.91 6.30 -12.49
CA PHE A 94 2.61 5.55 -13.54
C PHE A 94 2.47 4.06 -13.30
N TYR A 95 2.31 3.30 -14.35
CA TYR A 95 2.27 1.84 -14.30
C TYR A 95 3.56 1.26 -14.89
N SER A 96 4.06 0.19 -14.28
CA SER A 96 5.25 -0.49 -14.81
C SER A 96 4.98 -1.06 -16.20
N GLU A 97 5.76 -0.66 -17.18
CA GLU A 97 5.63 -1.13 -18.56
C GLU A 97 5.84 -2.65 -18.67
N THR A 98 6.69 -3.22 -17.83
CA THR A 98 6.93 -4.67 -17.78
C THR A 98 5.68 -5.47 -17.37
N GLN A 99 4.69 -4.82 -16.77
CA GLN A 99 3.43 -5.41 -16.33
C GLN A 99 2.26 -5.13 -17.30
N ARG A 100 2.53 -4.54 -18.47
CA ARG A 100 1.51 -4.13 -19.44
C ARG A 100 0.57 -5.25 -19.85
N ASP A 101 1.07 -6.46 -19.99
CA ASP A 101 0.32 -7.63 -20.41
C ASP A 101 -0.06 -8.57 -19.24
N ASP A 102 0.28 -8.20 -18.00
CA ASP A 102 -0.07 -8.97 -16.82
C ASP A 102 -1.58 -8.94 -16.56
N PRO A 103 -2.25 -10.11 -16.43
CA PRO A 103 -3.70 -10.17 -16.24
C PRO A 103 -4.18 -9.50 -14.95
N ASP A 104 -3.43 -9.59 -13.87
CA ASP A 104 -3.78 -8.97 -12.59
C ASP A 104 -3.67 -7.45 -12.67
N MET A 105 -2.62 -6.93 -13.31
CA MET A 105 -2.47 -5.50 -13.53
C MET A 105 -3.60 -4.95 -14.40
N LYS A 106 -3.94 -5.63 -15.48
CA LYS A 106 -5.08 -5.27 -16.34
C LYS A 106 -6.39 -5.28 -15.58
N ALA A 107 -6.65 -6.30 -14.76
CA ALA A 107 -7.86 -6.38 -13.94
C ALA A 107 -7.96 -5.21 -12.97
N GLY A 108 -6.88 -4.85 -12.29
CA GLY A 108 -6.83 -3.70 -11.38
C GLY A 108 -7.10 -2.38 -12.09
N ILE A 109 -6.51 -2.17 -13.26
CA ILE A 109 -6.74 -0.97 -14.09
C ILE A 109 -8.20 -0.89 -14.57
N GLU A 110 -8.78 -1.99 -15.03
CA GLU A 110 -10.19 -2.04 -15.44
C GLU A 110 -11.13 -1.71 -14.29
N GLN A 111 -10.87 -2.22 -13.10
CA GLN A 111 -11.64 -1.89 -11.90
C GLN A 111 -11.55 -0.39 -11.56
N THR A 112 -10.39 0.21 -11.73
CA THR A 112 -10.19 1.65 -11.51
C THR A 112 -10.96 2.49 -12.54
N LEU A 113 -10.91 2.12 -13.83
CA LEU A 113 -11.59 2.83 -14.90
C LEU A 113 -13.12 2.71 -14.83
N SER A 114 -13.63 1.59 -14.33
CA SER A 114 -15.08 1.33 -14.21
C SER A 114 -15.67 1.68 -12.84
N PHE A 115 -14.88 2.28 -11.96
CA PHE A 115 -15.33 2.63 -10.61
C PHE A 115 -16.33 3.77 -10.64
N GLU A 116 -17.56 3.50 -10.20
CA GLU A 116 -18.67 4.44 -10.14
C GLU A 116 -19.50 4.24 -8.87
N LYS A 117 -20.16 5.30 -8.42
CA LYS A 117 -21.07 5.23 -7.27
C LYS A 117 -22.23 4.29 -7.53
N GLY A 118 -22.42 3.34 -6.60
CA GLY A 118 -23.52 2.38 -6.67
C GLY A 118 -23.29 1.23 -7.64
N THR A 119 -22.13 1.14 -8.27
CA THR A 119 -21.76 -0.01 -9.09
C THR A 119 -21.64 -1.28 -8.24
N ARG A 120 -21.97 -2.43 -8.84
CA ARG A 120 -21.72 -3.75 -8.26
C ARG A 120 -20.43 -4.37 -8.83
N ALA A 121 -19.69 -3.63 -9.64
CA ALA A 121 -18.41 -4.07 -10.17
C ALA A 121 -17.39 -4.27 -9.03
N HIS A 122 -16.44 -5.16 -9.25
CA HIS A 122 -15.33 -5.36 -8.32
C HIS A 122 -14.51 -4.07 -8.18
N ASP A 123 -14.12 -3.74 -6.97
CA ASP A 123 -13.40 -2.51 -6.64
C ASP A 123 -12.18 -2.76 -5.73
N ASP A 124 -11.74 -4.00 -5.63
CA ASP A 124 -10.61 -4.40 -4.77
C ASP A 124 -9.31 -3.70 -5.16
N GLY A 125 -9.08 -3.51 -6.47
CA GLY A 125 -7.92 -2.79 -7.00
C GLY A 125 -7.90 -1.33 -6.55
N PRO A 126 -8.91 -0.51 -6.88
CA PRO A 126 -8.97 0.88 -6.45
C PRO A 126 -8.98 1.08 -4.94
N ASP A 127 -9.59 0.18 -4.18
CA ASP A 127 -9.57 0.23 -2.72
C ASP A 127 -8.17 -0.02 -2.15
N ALA A 128 -7.45 -0.99 -2.70
CA ALA A 128 -6.06 -1.26 -2.34
C ALA A 128 -5.13 -0.09 -2.70
N ASP A 129 -5.31 0.50 -3.87
CA ASP A 129 -4.54 1.66 -4.33
C ASP A 129 -4.77 2.87 -3.41
N GLU A 130 -6.00 3.13 -3.02
CA GLU A 130 -6.31 4.19 -2.06
C GLU A 130 -5.59 3.98 -0.73
N GLY A 131 -5.63 2.76 -0.20
CA GLY A 131 -4.94 2.41 1.03
C GLY A 131 -3.43 2.61 0.94
N ALA A 132 -2.81 2.16 -0.15
CA ALA A 132 -1.37 2.32 -0.40
C ALA A 132 -0.97 3.80 -0.53
N ILE A 133 -1.72 4.59 -1.29
CA ILE A 133 -1.48 6.03 -1.48
C ILE A 133 -1.58 6.78 -0.14
N TYR A 134 -2.60 6.47 0.65
CA TYR A 134 -2.75 7.06 1.98
C TYR A 134 -1.53 6.81 2.87
N LYS A 135 -1.03 5.58 2.91
CA LYS A 135 0.14 5.21 3.71
C LYS A 135 1.40 5.90 3.21
N LEU A 136 1.63 5.94 1.91
CA LEU A 136 2.78 6.62 1.31
C LEU A 136 2.77 8.13 1.61
N GLN A 137 1.64 8.79 1.45
CA GLN A 137 1.51 10.23 1.73
C GLN A 137 1.75 10.54 3.22
N LYS A 138 1.31 9.66 4.12
CA LYS A 138 1.54 9.83 5.54
C LYS A 138 3.03 9.68 5.89
N GLN A 139 3.73 8.72 5.29
CA GLN A 139 5.17 8.52 5.50
C GLN A 139 5.99 9.72 5.01
N VAL A 140 5.74 10.20 3.80
CA VAL A 140 6.43 11.39 3.25
C VAL A 140 6.26 12.59 4.17
N ARG A 141 5.08 12.81 4.74
CA ARG A 141 4.86 13.88 5.71
C ARG A 141 5.65 13.70 7.00
N GLN A 142 5.80 12.46 7.48
CA GLN A 142 6.59 12.16 8.67
C GLN A 142 8.09 12.37 8.44
N GLU A 143 8.60 11.98 7.28
CA GLU A 143 10.01 12.18 6.91
C GLU A 143 10.37 13.67 6.72
N GLN A 144 9.42 14.48 6.29
CA GLN A 144 9.60 15.93 6.17
C GLN A 144 9.58 16.65 7.53
N PHE A 145 9.07 16.02 8.57
CA PHE A 145 9.07 16.55 9.92
C PHE A 145 10.35 16.12 10.66
N VAL A 146 11.44 16.86 10.42
CA VAL A 146 12.64 16.78 11.26
C VAL A 146 12.43 17.72 12.44
N PRO A 147 12.21 17.24 13.66
CA PRO A 147 12.10 18.11 14.81
C PRO A 147 13.44 18.80 15.02
N SER A 148 13.51 20.10 14.75
CA SER A 148 14.65 20.89 15.14
C SER A 148 14.58 21.15 16.65
N PHE A 149 15.36 20.41 17.42
CA PHE A 149 15.57 20.75 18.83
C PHE A 149 16.44 21.99 18.89
N GLY A 150 15.82 23.16 19.05
CA GLY A 150 16.53 24.36 19.38
C GLY A 150 17.26 24.15 20.71
N ARG A 151 18.59 24.21 20.71
CA ARG A 151 19.35 24.36 21.94
C ARG A 151 18.87 25.64 22.61
N ARG A 152 18.21 25.56 23.75
CA ARG A 152 18.08 26.68 24.66
C ARG A 152 19.50 27.08 25.08
N THR A 153 20.05 28.11 24.47
CA THR A 153 21.17 28.81 25.04
C THR A 153 20.64 29.54 26.28
N ASN A 154 20.92 28.99 27.46
CA ASN A 154 20.80 29.74 28.67
C ASN A 154 21.76 30.92 28.56
N ALA A 155 21.25 32.09 28.22
CA ALA A 155 21.97 33.32 28.43
C ALA A 155 22.16 33.44 29.95
N LYS A 156 23.34 33.09 30.42
CA LYS A 156 23.75 33.48 31.78
C LYS A 156 23.80 34.99 31.75
N ASN A 157 22.88 35.61 32.46
CA ASN A 157 23.04 37.00 32.85
C ASN A 157 24.34 37.14 33.66
N SER A 158 25.37 37.63 33.05
CA SER A 158 26.51 38.14 33.77
C SER A 158 26.18 39.59 34.18
N TRP A 159 26.18 39.81 35.44
CA TRP A 159 26.14 41.15 36.05
C TRP A 159 27.49 41.80 35.89
#